data_3a2ed1872001670873d7662070d07b22
#
_entry.id   3a2ed1872001670873d7662070d07b22
#
_cell.length_a   1.000
_cell.length_b   1.000
_cell.length_c   1.000
_cell.angle_alpha   90.00
_cell.angle_beta   90.00
_cell.angle_gamma   90.00
#
_symmetry.space_group_name_H-M   'P 1'
#
loop_
_entity.id
_entity.type
_entity.pdbx_description
1 polymer ?
#
loop_
_entity_poly.entity_id
_entity_poly.type
_entity_poly.pdbx_seq_one_letter_code
_entity_poly.pdbx_strand_id
1 'polypeptide(L)'
;MARAATTSDAFNAVAEPRRREILNYLALEERSVSEIVDALEMEQPSVSKHLKVLKDVGLVDARREGRQMLYRVNVMAIRPLWEWTTTFERLWRQQLSKVKENAERKTDV
;
A
#
# COMPACT_ATOMS: atom_id res chain seq x y z
N MET A 1 3.22 24.11 9.42
CA MET A 1 4.51 23.51 9.08
C MET A 1 4.33 22.02 8.80
N ALA A 2 4.72 21.58 7.62
CA ALA A 2 4.57 20.17 7.29
C ALA A 2 5.58 19.33 8.07
N ARG A 3 5.09 18.32 8.76
CA ARG A 3 5.93 17.37 9.47
C ARG A 3 6.51 16.37 8.48
N ALA A 4 7.80 16.09 8.58
CA ALA A 4 8.41 15.05 7.76
C ALA A 4 7.81 13.68 8.13
N ALA A 5 7.48 12.87 7.11
CA ALA A 5 6.98 11.53 7.33
C ALA A 5 8.06 10.66 7.96
N THR A 6 7.68 9.84 8.94
CA THR A 6 8.57 8.88 9.58
C THR A 6 8.16 7.47 9.19
N THR A 7 9.04 6.50 9.44
CA THR A 7 8.72 5.08 9.23
C THR A 7 7.48 4.69 10.03
N SER A 8 7.35 5.21 11.27
CA SER A 8 6.19 4.96 12.12
C SER A 8 4.89 5.46 11.48
N ASP A 9 4.92 6.64 10.86
CA ASP A 9 3.76 7.21 10.19
C ASP A 9 3.33 6.33 9.00
N ALA A 10 4.28 5.81 8.24
CA ALA A 10 3.99 4.92 7.11
C ALA A 10 3.30 3.63 7.60
N PHE A 11 3.81 3.02 8.66
CA PHE A 11 3.20 1.82 9.24
C PHE A 11 1.78 2.08 9.74
N ASN A 12 1.58 3.20 10.42
CA ASN A 12 0.26 3.59 10.91
C ASN A 12 -0.73 3.80 9.75
N ALA A 13 -0.28 4.45 8.69
CA ALA A 13 -1.13 4.72 7.54
C ALA A 13 -1.60 3.42 6.86
N VAL A 14 -0.72 2.42 6.71
CA VAL A 14 -1.07 1.16 6.06
C VAL A 14 -1.74 0.15 7.00
N ALA A 15 -1.89 0.49 8.28
CA ALA A 15 -2.61 -0.37 9.22
C ALA A 15 -4.12 -0.40 8.91
N GLU A 16 -4.65 0.63 8.27
CA GLU A 16 -6.06 0.70 7.88
C GLU A 16 -6.28 -0.01 6.55
N PRO A 17 -7.15 -1.07 6.51
CA PRO A 17 -7.36 -1.85 5.28
C PRO A 17 -7.81 -1.04 4.07
N ARG A 18 -8.68 -0.06 4.25
CA ARG A 18 -9.18 0.77 3.15
C ARG A 18 -8.06 1.60 2.53
N ARG A 19 -7.12 2.08 3.35
CA ARG A 19 -5.96 2.79 2.81
C ARG A 19 -5.05 1.88 2.00
N ARG A 20 -4.90 0.62 2.42
CA ARG A 20 -4.15 -0.37 1.61
C ARG A 20 -4.82 -0.63 0.26
N GLU A 21 -6.15 -0.71 0.24
CA GLU A 21 -6.90 -0.89 -1.01
C GLU A 21 -6.66 0.28 -1.97
N ILE A 22 -6.67 1.50 -1.43
CA ILE A 22 -6.39 2.70 -2.23
C ILE A 22 -4.97 2.64 -2.79
N LEU A 23 -3.98 2.34 -1.96
CA LEU A 23 -2.59 2.22 -2.39
C LEU A 23 -2.42 1.14 -3.47
N ASN A 24 -3.08 0.00 -3.32
CA ASN A 24 -3.03 -1.08 -4.31
C ASN A 24 -3.57 -0.62 -5.65
N TYR A 25 -4.67 0.11 -5.64
CA TYR A 25 -5.26 0.64 -6.86
C TYR A 25 -4.34 1.69 -7.52
N LEU A 26 -3.77 2.58 -6.73
CA LEU A 26 -2.84 3.61 -7.21
C LEU A 26 -1.49 3.03 -7.67
N ALA A 27 -1.13 1.81 -7.22
CA ALA A 27 0.11 1.17 -7.64
C ALA A 27 0.11 0.84 -9.13
N LEU A 28 -1.08 0.70 -9.73
CA LEU A 28 -1.22 0.39 -11.16
C LEU A 28 -0.97 1.61 -12.03
N GLU A 29 -1.55 2.74 -11.66
CA GLU A 29 -1.32 4.02 -12.31
C GLU A 29 -1.98 5.14 -11.50
N GLU A 30 -1.66 6.36 -11.86
CA GLU A 30 -2.24 7.56 -11.28
C GLU A 30 -3.76 7.61 -11.49
N ARG A 31 -4.52 8.02 -10.46
CA ARG A 31 -5.98 8.02 -10.49
C ARG A 31 -6.56 9.28 -9.84
N SER A 32 -7.74 9.68 -10.33
CA SER A 32 -8.52 10.73 -9.71
C SER A 32 -9.34 10.18 -8.54
N VAL A 33 -9.88 11.08 -7.71
CA VAL A 33 -10.78 10.68 -6.62
C VAL A 33 -12.00 9.93 -7.16
N SER A 34 -12.58 10.40 -8.26
CA SER A 34 -13.75 9.76 -8.89
C SER A 34 -13.44 8.32 -9.30
N GLU A 35 -12.28 8.10 -9.89
CA GLU A 35 -11.86 6.76 -10.30
C GLU A 35 -11.72 5.81 -9.10
N ILE A 36 -11.14 6.32 -8.00
CA ILE A 36 -10.99 5.53 -6.77
C ILE A 36 -12.36 5.19 -6.18
N VAL A 37 -13.24 6.17 -6.10
CA VAL A 37 -14.62 5.99 -5.60
C VAL A 37 -15.33 4.88 -6.37
N ASP A 38 -15.27 4.95 -7.70
CA ASP A 38 -15.95 3.97 -8.56
C ASP A 38 -15.31 2.59 -8.46
N ALA A 39 -13.99 2.52 -8.50
CA ALA A 39 -13.28 1.24 -8.50
C ALA A 39 -13.40 0.48 -7.18
N LEU A 40 -13.37 1.20 -6.07
CA LEU A 40 -13.38 0.59 -4.73
C LEU A 40 -14.76 0.58 -4.08
N GLU A 41 -15.76 1.13 -4.77
CA GLU A 41 -17.12 1.23 -4.25
C GLU A 41 -17.17 1.89 -2.88
N MET A 42 -16.44 2.99 -2.73
CA MET A 42 -16.36 3.78 -1.50
C MET A 42 -17.05 5.12 -1.71
N GLU A 43 -17.49 5.72 -0.61
CA GLU A 43 -18.05 7.06 -0.66
C GLU A 43 -16.93 8.11 -0.81
N GLN A 44 -17.19 9.17 -1.55
CA GLN A 44 -16.20 10.21 -1.81
C GLN A 44 -15.62 10.83 -0.53
N PRO A 45 -16.40 11.20 0.50
CA PRO A 45 -15.82 11.76 1.72
C PRO A 45 -14.83 10.80 2.40
N SER A 46 -15.11 9.50 2.35
CA SER A 46 -14.23 8.48 2.92
C SER A 46 -12.92 8.41 2.14
N VAL A 47 -13.00 8.36 0.81
CA VAL A 47 -11.80 8.34 -0.06
C VAL A 47 -10.95 9.60 0.18
N SER A 48 -11.59 10.77 0.19
CA SER A 48 -10.89 12.05 0.41
C SER A 48 -10.17 12.08 1.75
N LYS A 49 -10.80 11.56 2.81
CA LYS A 49 -10.21 11.48 4.14
C LYS A 49 -9.00 10.56 4.17
N HIS A 50 -9.10 9.39 3.56
CA HIS A 50 -7.99 8.44 3.49
C HIS A 50 -6.85 8.97 2.64
N LEU A 51 -7.14 9.63 1.52
CA LEU A 51 -6.12 10.24 0.68
C LEU A 51 -5.38 11.35 1.41
N LYS A 52 -6.10 12.12 2.24
CA LYS A 52 -5.46 13.15 3.05
C LYS A 52 -4.45 12.56 4.02
N VAL A 53 -4.81 11.47 4.71
CA VAL A 53 -3.90 10.77 5.62
C VAL A 53 -2.68 10.26 4.85
N LEU A 54 -2.89 9.60 3.72
CA LEU A 54 -1.81 9.05 2.91
C LEU A 54 -0.88 10.15 2.38
N LYS A 55 -1.44 11.27 1.97
CA LYS A 55 -0.66 12.42 1.49
C LYS A 55 0.13 13.06 2.63
N ASP A 56 -0.50 13.24 3.79
CA ASP A 56 0.16 13.88 4.95
C ASP A 56 1.37 13.08 5.43
N VAL A 57 1.34 11.76 5.32
CA VAL A 57 2.50 10.91 5.67
C VAL A 57 3.45 10.68 4.48
N GLY A 58 3.14 11.21 3.32
CA GLY A 58 4.02 11.14 2.15
C GLY A 58 3.95 9.88 1.33
N LEU A 59 2.97 8.99 1.57
CA LEU A 59 2.82 7.75 0.82
C LEU A 59 2.21 7.95 -0.56
N VAL A 60 1.48 9.04 -0.76
CA VAL A 60 0.97 9.43 -2.06
C VAL A 60 1.28 10.90 -2.35
N ASP A 61 1.42 11.21 -3.62
CA ASP A 61 1.55 12.57 -4.13
C ASP A 61 0.29 12.91 -4.92
N ALA A 62 -0.03 14.20 -4.99
CA ALA A 62 -1.16 14.69 -5.76
C ALA A 62 -0.70 15.78 -6.71
N ARG A 63 -1.30 15.80 -7.91
CA ARG A 63 -1.10 16.88 -8.87
C ARG A 63 -2.42 17.27 -9.48
N ARG A 64 -2.53 18.52 -9.88
CA ARG A 64 -3.72 19.01 -10.55
C ARG A 64 -3.59 18.78 -12.06
N GLU A 65 -4.66 18.25 -12.64
CA GLU A 65 -4.79 18.18 -14.10
C GLU A 65 -6.19 18.67 -14.47
N GLY A 66 -6.25 19.86 -15.05
CA GLY A 66 -7.54 20.49 -15.33
C GLY A 66 -8.30 20.79 -14.04
N ARG A 67 -9.50 20.21 -13.93
CA ARG A 67 -10.37 20.40 -12.77
C ARG A 67 -10.24 19.29 -11.73
N GLN A 68 -9.44 18.29 -12.01
CA GLN A 68 -9.31 17.17 -11.08
C GLN A 68 -7.90 17.09 -10.49
N MET A 69 -7.84 16.44 -9.33
CA MET A 69 -6.59 16.08 -8.69
C MET A 69 -6.32 14.62 -8.99
N LEU A 70 -5.11 14.33 -9.41
CA LEU A 70 -4.65 12.96 -9.65
C LEU A 70 -3.69 12.57 -8.54
N TYR A 71 -3.84 11.35 -8.06
CA TYR A 71 -3.04 10.79 -6.95
C TYR A 71 -2.20 9.63 -7.46
N ARG A 72 -0.98 9.54 -6.97
CA ARG A 72 -0.07 8.44 -7.29
C ARG A 72 0.71 8.01 -6.05
N VAL A 73 1.16 6.76 -6.03
CA VAL A 73 1.99 6.26 -4.93
C VAL A 73 3.39 6.88 -5.03
N ASN A 74 3.90 7.33 -3.89
CA ASN A 74 5.31 7.69 -3.76
C ASN A 74 6.06 6.42 -3.41
N VAL A 75 6.66 5.79 -4.42
CA VAL A 75 7.30 4.48 -4.28
C VAL A 75 8.41 4.49 -3.23
N MET A 76 9.18 5.59 -3.16
CA MET A 76 10.28 5.68 -2.20
C MET A 76 9.80 5.72 -0.76
N ALA A 77 8.60 6.26 -0.52
CA ALA A 77 8.02 6.30 0.82
C ALA A 77 7.50 4.91 1.28
N ILE A 78 7.25 4.00 0.35
CA ILE A 78 6.87 2.61 0.65
C ILE A 78 8.09 1.77 1.08
N ARG A 79 9.28 2.19 0.69
CA ARG A 79 10.52 1.44 0.91
C ARG A 79 10.74 0.96 2.35
N PRO A 80 10.51 1.77 3.40
CA PRO A 80 10.70 1.29 4.78
C PRO A 80 9.82 0.08 5.12
N LEU A 81 8.62 0.00 4.56
CA LEU A 81 7.72 -1.14 4.76
C LEU A 81 8.31 -2.38 4.11
N TRP A 82 8.80 -2.26 2.89
CA TRP A 82 9.45 -3.36 2.19
C TRP A 82 10.72 -3.82 2.91
N GLU A 83 11.55 -2.88 3.35
CA GLU A 83 12.79 -3.21 4.09
C GLU A 83 12.47 -3.99 5.37
N TRP A 84 11.44 -3.61 6.09
CA TRP A 84 11.02 -4.34 7.27
C TRP A 84 10.62 -5.78 6.92
N THR A 85 9.84 -5.97 5.86
CA THR A 85 9.41 -7.32 5.46
C THR A 85 10.58 -8.19 5.02
N THR A 86 11.64 -7.63 4.47
CA THR A 86 12.82 -8.41 4.04
C THR A 86 13.54 -9.03 5.23
N THR A 87 13.38 -8.49 6.44
CA THR A 87 13.91 -9.08 7.67
C THR A 87 13.39 -10.51 7.84
N PHE A 88 12.19 -10.78 7.37
CA PHE A 88 11.53 -12.08 7.52
C PHE A 88 11.67 -12.97 6.29
N GLU A 89 12.35 -12.50 5.25
CA GLU A 89 12.47 -13.24 3.99
C GLU A 89 13.07 -14.63 4.17
N ARG A 90 14.12 -14.75 4.98
CA ARG A 90 14.74 -16.04 5.27
C ARG A 90 13.75 -16.99 5.94
N LEU A 91 12.98 -16.50 6.90
CA LEU A 91 11.96 -17.29 7.59
C LEU A 91 10.90 -17.78 6.63
N TRP A 92 10.44 -16.89 5.73
CA TRP A 92 9.46 -17.24 4.70
C TRP A 92 10.00 -18.36 3.81
N ARG A 93 11.23 -18.21 3.33
CA ARG A 93 11.87 -19.23 2.47
C ARG A 93 11.98 -20.56 3.17
N GLN A 94 12.36 -20.57 4.45
CA GLN A 94 12.46 -21.81 5.25
C GLN A 94 11.08 -22.45 5.40
N GLN A 95 10.04 -21.68 5.69
CA GLN A 95 8.70 -22.22 5.84
C GLN A 95 8.15 -22.77 4.52
N LEU A 96 8.34 -22.06 3.43
CA LEU A 96 7.91 -22.53 2.11
C LEU A 96 8.65 -23.80 1.69
N SER A 97 9.95 -23.90 2.01
CA SER A 97 10.74 -25.11 1.78
C SER A 97 10.16 -26.31 2.53
N LYS A 98 9.83 -26.11 3.81
CA LYS A 98 9.22 -27.17 4.66
C LYS A 98 7.87 -27.62 4.11
N VAL A 99 7.04 -26.68 3.69
CA VAL A 99 5.74 -26.99 3.09
C VAL A 99 5.91 -27.81 1.83
N LYS A 100 6.87 -27.44 0.97
CA LYS A 100 7.18 -28.14 -0.25
C LYS A 100 7.66 -29.57 0.04
N GLU A 101 8.59 -29.74 0.98
CA GLU A 101 9.10 -31.05 1.38
C GLU A 101 7.98 -31.96 1.89
N ASN A 102 7.10 -31.42 2.74
CA ASN A 102 5.97 -32.20 3.27
C ASN A 102 5.00 -32.61 2.15
N ALA A 103 4.74 -31.74 1.20
CA ALA A 103 3.89 -32.06 0.06
C ALA A 103 4.52 -33.15 -0.83
N GLU A 104 5.83 -33.07 -1.07
CA GLU A 104 6.56 -34.08 -1.84
C GLU A 104 6.57 -35.44 -1.14
N ARG A 105 6.74 -35.47 0.19
CA ARG A 105 6.67 -36.72 0.97
C ARG A 105 5.31 -37.39 0.86
N LYS A 106 4.24 -36.60 0.83
CA LYS A 106 2.87 -37.13 0.69
C LYS A 106 2.61 -37.73 -0.68
N THR A 107 3.32 -37.28 -1.70
CA THR A 107 3.17 -37.77 -3.07
C THR A 107 4.05 -38.98 -3.36
N ASP A 108 5.06 -39.22 -2.56
CA ASP A 108 6.02 -40.33 -2.72
C ASP A 108 5.58 -41.64 -2.06
N VAL A 109 4.35 -41.74 -1.66
CA VAL A 109 3.82 -42.96 -1.02
C VAL A 109 3.34 -43.95 -2.07
#